data_d2dc51edfc9f860e026b6ded66b5bca8
#
_entry.id   d2dc51edfc9f860e026b6ded66b5bca8
#
_cell.length_a   1.000
_cell.length_b   1.000
_cell.length_c   1.000
_cell.angle_alpha   90.00
_cell.angle_beta   90.00
_cell.angle_gamma   90.00
#
_symmetry.space_group_name_H-M   'P 1'
#
loop_
_entity.id
_entity.type
_entity.pdbx_description
1 polymer ?
#
loop_
_entity_poly.entity_id
_entity_poly.type
_entity_poly.pdbx_seq_one_letter_code
_entity_poly.pdbx_strand_id
1 'polypeptide(L)'
;MAIVRCHVHEIRTHDSYQLDDTFAKEIGQCENMEQMRENMGKALQDYYNQRAEQELRWQLMHQAAATVEEQPTDEELDRMVEAQMETLTAQLAQKGLTLEAYCQFTGSDEKKLREDMRPDALEAFRTQKAVEKIAQLENLTVTDEEMDAAIQRTGVTDGDTKQQGRGA
;
A
#
# COMPACT_ATOMS: atom_id res chain seq x y z
N MET A 1 29.17 20.17 -48.66
CA MET A 1 28.10 19.16 -48.82
C MET A 1 28.57 17.90 -48.12
N ALA A 2 27.89 17.47 -47.02
CA ALA A 2 28.28 16.28 -46.31
C ALA A 2 27.45 15.10 -46.83
N ILE A 3 28.11 13.97 -47.20
CA ILE A 3 27.46 12.76 -47.66
C ILE A 3 27.45 11.81 -46.46
N VAL A 4 26.25 11.46 -45.98
CA VAL A 4 26.08 10.49 -44.91
C VAL A 4 25.61 9.17 -45.55
N ARG A 5 26.33 8.08 -45.27
CA ARG A 5 25.97 6.74 -45.70
C ARG A 5 25.38 5.98 -44.51
N CYS A 6 24.07 5.67 -44.54
CA CYS A 6 23.37 4.93 -43.50
C CYS A 6 23.20 3.46 -43.94
N HIS A 7 23.40 2.55 -42.99
CA HIS A 7 23.10 1.13 -43.15
C HIS A 7 21.91 0.79 -42.24
N VAL A 8 20.78 0.42 -42.86
CA VAL A 8 19.59 0.03 -42.08
C VAL A 8 19.73 -1.46 -41.74
N HIS A 9 19.81 -1.79 -40.45
CA HIS A 9 19.96 -3.17 -40.00
C HIS A 9 18.62 -3.89 -39.82
N GLU A 10 17.57 -3.15 -39.43
CA GLU A 10 16.25 -3.76 -39.18
C GLU A 10 15.17 -2.69 -39.33
N ILE A 11 14.05 -3.05 -39.91
CA ILE A 11 12.83 -2.23 -39.94
C ILE A 11 11.77 -3.03 -39.16
N ARG A 12 11.33 -2.47 -38.02
CA ARG A 12 10.23 -3.03 -37.22
C ARG A 12 8.96 -2.29 -37.56
N THR A 13 7.94 -3.02 -37.98
CA THR A 13 6.59 -2.49 -38.15
C THR A 13 5.79 -2.80 -36.88
N HIS A 14 5.01 -1.85 -36.41
CA HIS A 14 4.03 -2.06 -35.36
C HIS A 14 2.70 -2.43 -36.02
N ASP A 15 2.34 -3.72 -35.94
CA ASP A 15 1.01 -4.15 -36.37
C ASP A 15 0.01 -3.80 -35.26
N SER A 16 -1.00 -3.01 -35.60
CA SER A 16 -2.11 -2.69 -34.69
C SER A 16 -3.15 -3.79 -34.79
N TYR A 17 -3.54 -4.36 -33.66
CA TYR A 17 -4.68 -5.26 -33.61
C TYR A 17 -5.96 -4.55 -34.01
N GLN A 18 -6.79 -5.18 -34.83
CA GLN A 18 -8.15 -4.75 -35.03
C GLN A 18 -9.00 -5.25 -33.86
N LEU A 19 -9.84 -4.37 -33.29
CA LEU A 19 -10.72 -4.69 -32.17
C LEU A 19 -11.96 -5.41 -32.67
N ASP A 20 -11.79 -6.66 -33.04
CA ASP A 20 -12.81 -7.57 -33.56
C ASP A 20 -12.93 -8.84 -32.69
N ASP A 21 -13.79 -9.76 -33.09
CA ASP A 21 -14.02 -11.00 -32.34
C ASP A 21 -12.79 -11.92 -32.33
N THR A 22 -11.87 -11.76 -33.28
CA THR A 22 -10.60 -12.50 -33.30
C THR A 22 -9.71 -12.00 -32.16
N PHE A 23 -9.61 -10.67 -32.01
CA PHE A 23 -8.92 -10.04 -30.89
C PHE A 23 -9.52 -10.48 -29.54
N ALA A 24 -10.86 -10.50 -29.44
CA ALA A 24 -11.52 -10.91 -28.21
C ALA A 24 -11.19 -12.36 -27.83
N LYS A 25 -11.06 -13.26 -28.81
CA LYS A 25 -10.69 -14.67 -28.59
C LYS A 25 -9.22 -14.85 -28.24
N GLU A 26 -8.32 -14.21 -28.96
CA GLU A 26 -6.89 -14.44 -28.84
C GLU A 26 -6.28 -13.74 -27.62
N ILE A 27 -6.73 -12.51 -27.34
CA ILE A 27 -6.18 -11.67 -26.28
C ILE A 27 -7.10 -11.64 -25.06
N GLY A 28 -8.41 -11.49 -25.28
CA GLY A 28 -9.40 -11.36 -24.22
C GLY A 28 -9.90 -12.68 -23.63
N GLN A 29 -9.59 -13.82 -24.27
CA GLN A 29 -10.12 -15.13 -23.90
C GLN A 29 -11.65 -15.13 -23.79
N CYS A 30 -12.33 -14.33 -24.61
CA CYS A 30 -13.77 -14.15 -24.69
C CYS A 30 -14.28 -14.66 -26.04
N GLU A 31 -15.56 -15.03 -26.14
CA GLU A 31 -16.14 -15.54 -27.38
C GLU A 31 -16.26 -14.45 -28.48
N ASN A 32 -16.51 -13.22 -28.05
CA ASN A 32 -16.68 -12.07 -28.94
C ASN A 32 -16.42 -10.76 -28.20
N MET A 33 -16.41 -9.64 -28.94
CA MET A 33 -16.16 -8.30 -28.40
C MET A 33 -17.23 -7.83 -27.43
N GLU A 34 -18.48 -8.27 -27.56
CA GLU A 34 -19.56 -7.91 -26.65
C GLU A 34 -19.30 -8.51 -25.25
N GLN A 35 -19.00 -9.80 -25.19
CA GLN A 35 -18.62 -10.48 -23.95
C GLN A 35 -17.37 -9.88 -23.32
N MET A 36 -16.38 -9.54 -24.13
CA MET A 36 -15.16 -8.87 -23.64
C MET A 36 -15.49 -7.52 -22.99
N ARG A 37 -16.33 -6.70 -23.61
CA ARG A 37 -16.77 -5.42 -23.05
C ARG A 37 -17.57 -5.60 -21.76
N GLU A 38 -18.45 -6.60 -21.72
CA GLU A 38 -19.22 -6.91 -20.51
C GLU A 38 -18.31 -7.32 -19.35
N ASN A 39 -17.36 -8.23 -19.61
CA ASN A 39 -16.40 -8.69 -18.60
C ASN A 39 -15.52 -7.55 -18.11
N MET A 40 -15.02 -6.69 -19.00
CA MET A 40 -14.26 -5.50 -18.63
C MET A 40 -15.11 -4.50 -17.83
N GLY A 41 -16.37 -4.31 -18.21
CA GLY A 41 -17.32 -3.46 -17.48
C GLY A 41 -17.53 -3.96 -16.05
N LYS A 42 -17.76 -5.26 -15.86
CA LYS A 42 -17.87 -5.88 -14.53
C LYS A 42 -16.58 -5.73 -13.72
N ALA A 43 -15.44 -6.05 -14.30
CA ALA A 43 -14.15 -5.92 -13.62
C ALA A 43 -13.85 -4.47 -13.18
N LEU A 44 -14.17 -3.49 -14.02
CA LEU A 44 -14.06 -2.07 -13.67
C LEU A 44 -15.04 -1.69 -12.57
N GLN A 45 -16.29 -2.14 -12.64
CA GLN A 45 -17.27 -1.86 -11.60
C GLN A 45 -16.84 -2.44 -10.25
N ASP A 46 -16.37 -3.69 -10.23
CA ASP A 46 -15.87 -4.34 -9.03
C ASP A 46 -14.64 -3.61 -8.46
N TYR A 47 -13.71 -3.20 -9.33
CA TYR A 47 -12.56 -2.39 -8.93
C TYR A 47 -12.97 -1.07 -8.26
N TYR A 48 -13.90 -0.32 -8.87
CA TYR A 48 -14.36 0.94 -8.30
C TYR A 48 -15.18 0.74 -7.02
N ASN A 49 -15.99 -0.32 -6.94
CA ASN A 49 -16.73 -0.65 -5.71
C ASN A 49 -15.77 -0.97 -4.56
N GLN A 50 -14.76 -1.80 -4.81
CA GLN A 50 -13.74 -2.12 -3.79
C GLN A 50 -12.97 -0.87 -3.35
N ARG A 51 -12.60 -0.02 -4.30
CA ARG A 51 -11.91 1.25 -3.98
C ARG A 51 -12.79 2.19 -3.17
N ALA A 52 -14.06 2.34 -3.53
CA ALA A 52 -15.01 3.16 -2.79
C ALA A 52 -15.22 2.64 -1.36
N GLU A 53 -15.29 1.31 -1.19
CA GLU A 53 -15.41 0.70 0.14
C GLU A 53 -14.16 0.92 0.99
N GLN A 54 -12.96 0.78 0.41
CA GLN A 54 -11.71 1.07 1.10
C GLN A 54 -11.61 2.54 1.52
N GLU A 55 -11.98 3.45 0.63
CA GLU A 55 -12.00 4.89 0.91
C GLU A 55 -12.99 5.22 2.04
N LEU A 56 -14.20 4.63 2.00
CA LEU A 56 -15.20 4.82 3.06
C LEU A 56 -14.67 4.31 4.41
N ARG A 57 -14.07 3.13 4.44
CA ARG A 57 -13.47 2.58 5.67
C ARG A 57 -12.37 3.48 6.21
N TRP A 58 -11.51 3.98 5.33
CA TRP A 58 -10.45 4.91 5.71
C TRP A 58 -11.03 6.20 6.30
N GLN A 59 -12.02 6.80 5.65
CA GLN A 59 -12.67 8.03 6.14
C GLN A 59 -13.35 7.83 7.48
N LEU A 60 -14.04 6.71 7.69
CA LEU A 60 -14.68 6.39 8.98
C LEU A 60 -13.63 6.23 10.09
N MET A 61 -12.53 5.53 9.82
CA MET A 61 -11.45 5.38 10.79
C MET A 61 -10.77 6.72 11.11
N HIS A 62 -10.52 7.55 10.12
CA HIS A 62 -9.97 8.88 10.29
C HIS A 62 -10.89 9.78 11.13
N GLN A 63 -12.21 9.74 10.89
CA GLN A 63 -13.18 10.46 11.70
C GLN A 63 -13.23 9.96 13.15
N ALA A 64 -13.17 8.65 13.36
CA ALA A 64 -13.09 8.06 14.69
C ALA A 64 -11.80 8.47 15.40
N ALA A 65 -10.65 8.42 14.72
CA ALA A 65 -9.36 8.85 15.25
C ALA A 65 -9.35 10.33 15.64
N ALA A 66 -10.05 11.19 14.89
CA ALA A 66 -10.15 12.62 15.20
C ALA A 66 -10.90 12.91 16.51
N THR A 67 -11.71 11.98 17.03
CA THR A 67 -12.39 12.11 18.33
C THR A 67 -11.54 11.71 19.53
N VAL A 68 -10.34 11.14 19.29
CA VAL A 68 -9.43 10.73 20.35
C VAL A 68 -8.74 11.96 20.96
N GLU A 69 -9.02 12.22 22.24
CA GLU A 69 -8.44 13.33 22.99
C GLU A 69 -7.08 12.98 23.61
N GLU A 70 -6.81 11.68 23.80
CA GLU A 70 -5.56 11.18 24.38
C GLU A 70 -4.38 11.57 23.48
N GLN A 71 -3.32 12.07 24.13
CA GLN A 71 -2.09 12.45 23.44
C GLN A 71 -0.98 11.45 23.81
N PRO A 72 -0.16 11.02 22.84
CA PRO A 72 1.00 10.19 23.16
C PRO A 72 2.02 11.00 23.98
N THR A 73 2.77 10.31 24.81
CA THR A 73 3.99 10.88 25.38
C THR A 73 5.05 11.08 24.28
N ASP A 74 6.02 11.97 24.52
CA ASP A 74 7.10 12.18 23.55
C ASP A 74 7.86 10.88 23.27
N GLU A 75 8.07 10.03 24.28
CA GLU A 75 8.73 8.73 24.13
C GLU A 75 7.92 7.74 23.28
N GLU A 76 6.60 7.75 23.39
CA GLU A 76 5.72 6.91 22.55
C GLU A 76 5.74 7.38 21.10
N LEU A 77 5.65 8.69 20.90
CA LEU A 77 5.69 9.28 19.57
C LEU A 77 7.03 9.03 18.88
N ASP A 78 8.14 9.18 19.61
CA ASP A 78 9.48 8.91 19.07
C ASP A 78 9.65 7.43 18.69
N ARG A 79 9.12 6.49 19.48
CA ARG A 79 9.11 5.06 19.13
C ARG A 79 8.31 4.78 17.86
N MET A 80 7.18 5.44 17.68
CA MET A 80 6.36 5.28 16.46
C MET A 80 7.06 5.84 15.24
N VAL A 81 7.72 6.99 15.36
CA VAL A 81 8.53 7.57 14.28
C VAL A 81 9.69 6.64 13.93
N GLU A 82 10.35 6.03 14.94
CA GLU A 82 11.44 5.09 14.69
C GLU A 82 10.96 3.86 13.90
N ALA A 83 9.83 3.28 14.28
CA ALA A 83 9.24 2.15 13.56
C ALA A 83 8.87 2.50 12.10
N GLN A 84 8.40 3.73 11.86
CA GLN A 84 8.14 4.21 10.49
C GLN A 84 9.46 4.40 9.70
N MET A 85 10.50 4.90 10.34
CA MET A 85 11.84 5.05 9.75
C MET A 85 12.45 3.69 9.38
N GLU A 86 12.32 2.69 10.26
CA GLU A 86 12.76 1.31 9.98
C GLU A 86 11.99 0.73 8.78
N THR A 87 10.68 0.93 8.74
CA THR A 87 9.84 0.48 7.61
C THR A 87 10.26 1.13 6.30
N LEU A 88 10.47 2.44 6.31
CA LEU A 88 10.96 3.17 5.13
C LEU A 88 12.32 2.64 4.69
N THR A 89 13.25 2.45 5.63
CA THR A 89 14.59 1.94 5.35
C THR A 89 14.53 0.54 4.72
N ALA A 90 13.67 -0.34 5.24
CA ALA A 90 13.46 -1.66 4.67
C ALA A 90 12.87 -1.61 3.25
N GLN A 91 11.91 -0.73 3.00
CA GLN A 91 11.33 -0.54 1.67
C GLN A 91 12.35 0.01 0.66
N LEU A 92 13.19 0.93 1.09
CA LEU A 92 14.28 1.47 0.27
C LEU A 92 15.31 0.38 -0.06
N ALA A 93 15.69 -0.43 0.92
CA ALA A 93 16.61 -1.53 0.73
C ALA A 93 16.10 -2.56 -0.28
N GLN A 94 14.81 -2.88 -0.28
CA GLN A 94 14.18 -3.75 -1.29
C GLN A 94 14.30 -3.18 -2.72
N LYS A 95 14.39 -1.86 -2.85
CA LYS A 95 14.59 -1.16 -4.13
C LYS A 95 16.07 -0.89 -4.44
N GLY A 96 16.99 -1.41 -3.61
CA GLY A 96 18.43 -1.18 -3.77
C GLY A 96 18.90 0.23 -3.42
N LEU A 97 18.11 0.98 -2.62
CA LEU A 97 18.42 2.33 -2.19
C LEU A 97 18.77 2.35 -0.69
N THR A 98 19.68 3.26 -0.32
CA THR A 98 19.97 3.56 1.09
C THR A 98 19.17 4.77 1.55
N LEU A 99 18.93 4.90 2.85
CA LEU A 99 18.29 6.08 3.44
C LEU A 99 19.08 7.36 3.12
N GLU A 100 20.40 7.29 3.16
CA GLU A 100 21.28 8.41 2.84
C GLU A 100 21.11 8.88 1.38
N ALA A 101 21.08 7.93 0.42
CA ALA A 101 20.85 8.25 -0.98
C ALA A 101 19.45 8.87 -1.20
N TYR A 102 18.45 8.38 -0.48
CA TYR A 102 17.10 8.93 -0.51
C TYR A 102 17.07 10.37 0.02
N CYS A 103 17.71 10.63 1.17
CA CYS A 103 17.81 11.98 1.74
C CYS A 103 18.53 12.95 0.79
N GLN A 104 19.63 12.51 0.16
CA GLN A 104 20.35 13.33 -0.83
C GLN A 104 19.46 13.64 -2.04
N PHE A 105 18.71 12.67 -2.54
CA PHE A 105 17.82 12.86 -3.68
C PHE A 105 16.66 13.81 -3.39
N THR A 106 16.09 13.72 -2.18
CA THR A 106 14.96 14.59 -1.76
C THR A 106 15.41 15.96 -1.22
N GLY A 107 16.71 16.17 -1.04
CA GLY A 107 17.24 17.40 -0.46
C GLY A 107 16.89 17.55 1.03
N SER A 108 16.69 16.44 1.73
CA SER A 108 16.36 16.36 3.14
C SER A 108 17.52 15.74 3.93
N ASP A 109 17.40 15.73 5.24
CA ASP A 109 18.25 14.96 6.15
C ASP A 109 17.39 14.04 7.04
N GLU A 110 18.04 13.11 7.71
CA GLU A 110 17.35 12.14 8.56
C GLU A 110 16.56 12.80 9.70
N LYS A 111 17.08 13.88 10.26
CA LYS A 111 16.41 14.61 11.34
C LYS A 111 15.13 15.25 10.86
N LYS A 112 15.20 15.94 9.73
CA LYS A 112 14.03 16.56 9.11
C LYS A 112 13.00 15.51 8.70
N LEU A 113 13.45 14.38 8.17
CA LEU A 113 12.56 13.27 7.81
C LEU A 113 11.80 12.74 9.02
N ARG A 114 12.46 12.60 10.19
CA ARG A 114 11.81 12.24 11.45
C ARG A 114 10.80 13.30 11.91
N GLU A 115 11.15 14.59 11.79
CA GLU A 115 10.24 15.69 12.11
C GLU A 115 8.99 15.67 11.20
N ASP A 116 9.20 15.43 9.90
CA ASP A 116 8.12 15.35 8.90
C ASP A 116 7.20 14.12 9.12
N MET A 117 7.69 13.05 9.73
CA MET A 117 6.90 11.85 10.07
C MET A 117 6.10 11.97 11.38
N ARG A 118 6.40 12.93 12.26
CA ARG A 118 5.69 13.08 13.55
C ARG A 118 4.18 13.28 13.42
N PRO A 119 3.66 14.08 12.47
CA PRO A 119 2.20 14.19 12.27
C PRO A 119 1.54 12.87 11.91
N ASP A 120 2.17 12.09 11.02
CA ASP A 120 1.65 10.79 10.59
C ASP A 120 1.70 9.76 11.74
N ALA A 121 2.74 9.80 12.56
CA ALA A 121 2.85 8.99 13.76
C ALA A 121 1.76 9.33 14.80
N LEU A 122 1.44 10.62 14.97
CA LEU A 122 0.35 11.06 15.85
C LEU A 122 -1.02 10.59 15.33
N GLU A 123 -1.24 10.64 14.03
CA GLU A 123 -2.47 10.12 13.43
C GLU A 123 -2.58 8.61 13.58
N ALA A 124 -1.49 7.88 13.37
CA ALA A 124 -1.43 6.43 13.61
C ALA A 124 -1.74 6.08 15.07
N PHE A 125 -1.20 6.83 16.06
CA PHE A 125 -1.52 6.66 17.46
C PHE A 125 -3.02 6.83 17.73
N ARG A 126 -3.62 7.92 17.24
CA ARG A 126 -5.05 8.17 17.40
C ARG A 126 -5.90 7.08 16.77
N THR A 127 -5.51 6.61 15.59
CA THR A 127 -6.20 5.51 14.90
C THR A 127 -6.12 4.23 15.72
N GLN A 128 -4.96 3.88 16.27
CA GLN A 128 -4.80 2.73 17.14
C GLN A 128 -5.69 2.83 18.38
N LYS A 129 -5.71 3.98 19.07
CA LYS A 129 -6.55 4.21 20.25
C LYS A 129 -8.05 4.12 19.92
N ALA A 130 -8.46 4.65 18.76
CA ALA A 130 -9.83 4.52 18.30
C ALA A 130 -10.22 3.05 18.08
N VAL A 131 -9.36 2.27 17.43
CA VAL A 131 -9.58 0.82 17.20
C VAL A 131 -9.67 0.07 18.54
N GLU A 132 -8.72 0.29 19.45
CA GLU A 132 -8.73 -0.32 20.78
C GLU A 132 -10.04 -0.02 21.54
N LYS A 133 -10.48 1.24 21.48
CA LYS A 133 -11.72 1.66 22.15
C LYS A 133 -12.96 1.04 21.51
N ILE A 134 -13.05 0.99 20.19
CA ILE A 134 -14.13 0.34 19.45
C ILE A 134 -14.16 -1.14 19.79
N ALA A 135 -13.03 -1.83 19.78
CA ALA A 135 -12.94 -3.25 20.11
C ALA A 135 -13.44 -3.53 21.53
N GLN A 136 -13.10 -2.67 22.51
CA GLN A 136 -13.60 -2.79 23.87
C GLN A 136 -15.11 -2.55 23.98
N LEU A 137 -15.65 -1.52 23.30
CA LEU A 137 -17.07 -1.19 23.35
C LEU A 137 -17.94 -2.25 22.68
N GLU A 138 -17.48 -2.80 21.57
CA GLU A 138 -18.17 -3.83 20.79
C GLU A 138 -17.87 -5.27 21.30
N ASN A 139 -17.03 -5.40 22.35
CA ASN A 139 -16.57 -6.70 22.87
C ASN A 139 -16.00 -7.61 21.77
N LEU A 140 -15.23 -7.04 20.84
CA LEU A 140 -14.60 -7.79 19.77
C LEU A 140 -13.44 -8.60 20.34
N THR A 141 -13.51 -9.92 20.15
CA THR A 141 -12.44 -10.83 20.51
C THR A 141 -11.96 -11.54 19.26
N VAL A 142 -10.65 -11.65 19.10
CA VAL A 142 -10.03 -12.39 18.00
C VAL A 142 -9.78 -13.82 18.47
N THR A 143 -10.20 -14.79 17.69
CA THR A 143 -9.90 -16.21 17.95
C THR A 143 -8.50 -16.55 17.49
N ASP A 144 -7.90 -17.61 18.08
CA ASP A 144 -6.57 -18.08 17.66
C ASP A 144 -6.54 -18.46 16.18
N GLU A 145 -7.64 -19.01 15.65
CA GLU A 145 -7.78 -19.38 14.24
C GLU A 145 -7.76 -18.15 13.30
N GLU A 146 -8.41 -17.06 13.70
CA GLU A 146 -8.41 -15.80 12.95
C GLU A 146 -7.03 -15.13 13.00
N MET A 147 -6.34 -15.24 14.12
CA MET A 147 -4.98 -14.74 14.29
C MET A 147 -4.00 -15.50 13.40
N ASP A 148 -4.04 -16.83 13.40
CA ASP A 148 -3.23 -17.68 12.54
C ASP A 148 -3.48 -17.39 11.05
N ALA A 149 -4.75 -17.22 10.66
CA ALA A 149 -5.11 -16.88 9.30
C ALA A 149 -4.60 -15.48 8.89
N ALA A 150 -4.54 -14.52 9.81
CA ALA A 150 -3.98 -13.20 9.57
C ALA A 150 -2.46 -13.25 9.40
N ILE A 151 -1.75 -14.00 10.25
CA ILE A 151 -0.30 -14.23 10.18
C ILE A 151 0.08 -14.86 8.83
N GLN A 152 -0.67 -15.88 8.39
CA GLN A 152 -0.42 -16.53 7.08
C GLN A 152 -0.60 -15.56 5.90
N ARG A 153 -1.57 -14.64 5.97
CA ARG A 153 -1.79 -13.65 4.92
C ARG A 153 -0.73 -12.55 4.87
N THR A 154 -0.20 -12.16 6.02
CA THR A 154 0.80 -11.08 6.10
C THR A 154 2.23 -11.57 5.89
N GLY A 155 2.47 -12.90 5.89
CA GLY A 155 3.81 -13.47 5.74
C GLY A 155 4.75 -13.19 6.93
N VAL A 156 4.21 -12.68 8.05
CA VAL A 156 4.95 -12.47 9.29
C VAL A 156 5.26 -13.84 9.89
N THR A 157 6.53 -14.19 10.00
CA THR A 157 6.96 -15.44 10.60
C THR A 157 7.04 -15.31 12.12
N ASP A 158 6.85 -16.42 12.82
CA ASP A 158 6.73 -16.61 14.30
C ASP A 158 7.80 -15.92 15.19
N GLY A 159 8.80 -15.27 14.60
CA GLY A 159 9.88 -14.58 15.32
C GLY A 159 9.50 -13.20 15.88
N ASP A 160 8.61 -12.48 15.20
CA ASP A 160 8.32 -11.08 15.52
C ASP A 160 7.12 -10.89 16.47
N THR A 161 6.22 -11.88 16.54
CA THR A 161 4.94 -11.74 17.26
C THR A 161 5.07 -11.99 18.77
N LYS A 162 6.13 -12.67 19.23
CA LYS A 162 6.31 -13.00 20.66
C LYS A 162 6.77 -11.84 21.55
N GLN A 163 7.24 -10.73 20.97
CA GLN A 163 7.67 -9.57 21.77
C GLN A 163 6.56 -8.54 22.03
N GLN A 164 5.50 -8.50 21.22
CA GLN A 164 4.43 -7.50 21.37
C GLN A 164 3.22 -7.99 22.22
N GLY A 165 3.09 -9.29 22.46
CA GLY A 165 1.94 -9.88 23.16
C GLY A 165 2.10 -10.11 24.68
N ARG A 166 3.18 -9.62 25.33
CA ARG A 166 3.44 -9.82 26.77
C ARG A 166 3.55 -8.52 27.56
N GLY A 167 2.70 -7.57 27.28
CA GLY A 167 2.59 -6.33 28.03
C GLY A 167 1.15 -5.88 28.18
N ALA A 168 0.35 -6.65 28.89
CA ALA A 168 -0.92 -6.25 29.45
C ALA A 168 -1.08 -6.86 30.83
#